data_518fe52c7dff66d0c8c1de22399a0ffd
#
_entry.id   518fe52c7dff66d0c8c1de22399a0ffd
#
_cell.length_a   1.000
_cell.length_b   1.000
_cell.length_c   1.000
_cell.angle_alpha   90.00
_cell.angle_beta   90.00
_cell.angle_gamma   90.00
#
_symmetry.space_group_name_H-M   'P 1'
#
loop_
_entity.id
_entity.type
_entity.pdbx_description
1 polymer ?
#
loop_
_entity_poly.entity_id
_entity_poly.type
_entity_poly.pdbx_seq_one_letter_code
_entity_poly.pdbx_strand_id
1 'polypeptide(L)' 'GIDRSHLYTVFKQTLGVSPKEYLTDFRMKQACYLLEHSSLSITAIANSLGFDNSLYFSKTFHRQKGMSPKEYREKNRS' A
#
# COMPACT_ATOMS: atom_id res chain seq x y z
N GLY A 1 -28.30 -3.61 5.02
CA GLY A 1 -26.95 -3.43 4.56
C GLY A 1 -26.14 -4.70 4.55
N ILE A 2 -25.00 -4.65 3.93
CA ILE A 2 -24.08 -5.78 3.86
C ILE A 2 -23.20 -5.76 5.10
N ASP A 3 -23.16 -6.86 5.83
CA ASP A 3 -22.30 -6.93 7.00
C ASP A 3 -20.84 -7.23 6.57
N ARG A 4 -19.95 -7.18 7.55
CA ARG A 4 -18.52 -7.35 7.29
C ARG A 4 -18.19 -8.75 6.76
N SER A 5 -18.84 -9.77 7.28
CA SER A 5 -18.62 -11.14 6.85
C SER A 5 -19.03 -11.35 5.40
N HIS A 6 -20.18 -10.79 5.03
CA HIS A 6 -20.68 -10.88 3.66
C HIS A 6 -19.73 -10.17 2.69
N LEU A 7 -19.25 -8.99 3.06
CA LEU A 7 -18.31 -8.23 2.24
C LEU A 7 -17.03 -9.03 2.02
N TYR A 8 -16.50 -9.64 3.08
CA TYR A 8 -15.30 -10.47 2.97
C TYR A 8 -15.53 -11.63 1.99
N THR A 9 -16.65 -12.31 2.09
CA THR A 9 -16.97 -13.44 1.23
C THR A 9 -17.04 -13.01 -0.24
N VAL A 10 -17.69 -11.89 -0.51
CA VAL A 10 -17.83 -11.38 -1.88
C VAL A 10 -16.45 -11.05 -2.46
N PHE A 11 -15.60 -10.36 -1.70
CA PHE A 11 -14.26 -10.04 -2.18
C PHE A 11 -13.45 -11.28 -2.45
N LYS A 12 -13.49 -12.25 -1.55
CA LYS A 12 -12.72 -13.49 -1.69
C LYS A 12 -13.14 -14.26 -2.93
N GLN A 13 -14.45 -14.36 -3.17
CA GLN A 13 -14.98 -15.09 -4.32
C GLN A 13 -14.73 -14.37 -5.64
N THR A 14 -14.86 -13.05 -5.64
CA THR A 14 -14.76 -12.26 -6.86
C THR A 14 -13.32 -11.94 -7.27
N LEU A 15 -12.50 -11.55 -6.29
CA LEU A 15 -11.15 -11.07 -6.55
C LEU A 15 -10.06 -12.06 -6.13
N GLY A 16 -10.43 -13.10 -5.39
CA GLY A 16 -9.45 -14.07 -4.89
C GLY A 16 -8.65 -13.58 -3.71
N VAL A 17 -8.92 -12.38 -3.20
CA VAL A 17 -8.21 -11.80 -2.06
C VAL A 17 -9.21 -11.21 -1.08
N SER A 18 -8.81 -11.05 0.18
CA SER A 18 -9.65 -10.42 1.18
C SER A 18 -9.69 -8.91 0.95
N PRO A 19 -10.71 -8.21 1.50
CA PRO A 19 -10.75 -6.74 1.41
C PRO A 19 -9.49 -6.08 1.94
N LYS A 20 -8.92 -6.62 3.02
CA LYS A 20 -7.69 -6.08 3.60
C LYS A 20 -6.51 -6.21 2.64
N GLU A 21 -6.36 -7.37 2.02
CA GLU A 21 -5.29 -7.60 1.05
C GLU A 21 -5.46 -6.71 -0.17
N TYR A 22 -6.69 -6.58 -0.65
CA TYR A 22 -6.98 -5.71 -1.78
C TYR A 22 -6.61 -4.26 -1.48
N LEU A 23 -7.00 -3.77 -0.30
CA LEU A 23 -6.69 -2.41 0.10
C LEU A 23 -5.19 -2.19 0.23
N THR A 24 -4.48 -3.15 0.81
CA THR A 24 -3.03 -3.06 0.95
C THR A 24 -2.36 -3.00 -0.42
N ASP A 25 -2.78 -3.86 -1.35
CA ASP A 25 -2.23 -3.84 -2.71
C ASP A 25 -2.49 -2.51 -3.39
N PHE A 26 -3.70 -1.97 -3.23
CA PHE A 26 -4.04 -0.66 -3.80
C PHE A 26 -3.15 0.43 -3.22
N ARG A 27 -2.95 0.44 -1.90
CA ARG A 27 -2.08 1.41 -1.25
C ARG A 27 -0.64 1.29 -1.72
N MET A 28 -0.16 0.07 -1.92
CA MET A 28 1.20 -0.14 -2.40
C MET A 28 1.38 0.39 -3.83
N LYS A 29 0.39 0.21 -4.69
CA LYS A 29 0.44 0.77 -6.04
C LYS A 29 0.48 2.29 -6.00
N GLN A 30 -0.33 2.91 -5.14
CA GLN A 30 -0.31 4.36 -4.95
C GLN A 30 1.04 4.82 -4.40
N ALA A 31 1.61 4.06 -3.46
CA ALA A 31 2.92 4.38 -2.90
C ALA A 31 3.99 4.39 -3.98
N CYS A 32 4.00 3.38 -4.83
CA CYS A 32 4.98 3.32 -5.93
C CYS A 32 4.85 4.54 -6.84
N TYR A 33 3.64 4.90 -7.19
CA TYR A 33 3.40 6.07 -8.03
C TYR A 33 3.94 7.34 -7.37
N LEU A 34 3.62 7.55 -6.10
CA LEU A 34 4.08 8.75 -5.40
C LEU A 34 5.59 8.77 -5.20
N LEU A 35 6.19 7.61 -4.97
CA LEU A 35 7.65 7.53 -4.85
C LEU A 35 8.35 7.88 -6.14
N GLU A 36 7.77 7.49 -7.28
CA GLU A 36 8.38 7.73 -8.59
C GLU A 36 8.10 9.14 -9.12
N HIS A 37 6.93 9.69 -8.83
CA HIS A 37 6.46 10.91 -9.50
C HIS A 37 6.28 12.12 -8.60
N SER A 38 6.59 12.02 -7.31
CA SER A 38 6.46 13.16 -6.40
C SER A 38 7.70 13.32 -5.55
N SER A 39 7.82 14.49 -4.91
CA SER A 39 8.90 14.79 -3.98
C SER A 39 8.46 14.63 -2.53
N LEU A 40 7.29 14.04 -2.28
CA LEU A 40 6.79 13.85 -0.94
C LEU A 40 7.74 12.97 -0.13
N SER A 41 7.88 13.29 1.16
CA SER A 41 8.66 12.45 2.05
C SER A 41 7.98 11.10 2.26
N ILE A 42 8.74 10.11 2.69
CA ILE A 42 8.17 8.78 2.98
C ILE A 42 7.04 8.90 4.02
N THR A 43 7.26 9.72 5.06
CA THR A 43 6.24 9.95 6.08
C THR A 43 4.98 10.58 5.49
N ALA A 44 5.14 11.57 4.61
CA ALA A 44 3.99 12.22 3.97
C ALA A 44 3.21 11.25 3.10
N ILE A 45 3.92 10.39 2.37
CA ILE A 45 3.27 9.37 1.55
C ILE A 45 2.48 8.39 2.43
N ALA A 46 3.10 7.92 3.51
CA ALA A 46 2.44 7.00 4.44
C ALA A 46 1.15 7.62 4.99
N ASN A 47 1.22 8.87 5.43
CA ASN A 47 0.06 9.57 5.98
C ASN A 47 -1.04 9.75 4.93
N SER A 48 -0.67 10.10 3.70
CA SER A 48 -1.67 10.32 2.65
C SER A 48 -2.38 9.03 2.24
N LEU A 49 -1.73 7.89 2.44
CA LEU A 49 -2.31 6.58 2.14
C LEU A 49 -3.08 5.97 3.30
N GLY A 50 -3.14 6.67 4.43
CA GLY A 50 -3.91 6.22 5.58
C GLY A 50 -3.16 5.33 6.57
N PHE A 51 -1.84 5.27 6.48
CA PHE A 51 -1.04 4.56 7.47
C PHE A 51 -0.84 5.44 8.70
N ASP A 52 -0.98 4.84 9.89
CA ASP A 52 -0.86 5.59 11.14
C ASP A 52 0.59 5.96 11.45
N ASN A 53 1.56 5.17 10.97
CA ASN A 53 2.94 5.57 11.13
C ASN A 53 3.77 5.07 9.95
N SER A 54 4.85 5.81 9.68
CA SER A 54 5.69 5.55 8.52
C SER A 54 6.51 4.27 8.67
N LEU A 55 6.80 3.85 9.89
CA LEU A 55 7.55 2.62 10.11
C LEU A 55 6.74 1.41 9.68
N TYR A 56 5.46 1.38 10.03
CA TYR A 56 4.56 0.30 9.61
C TYR A 56 4.42 0.29 8.09
N PHE A 57 4.28 1.46 7.50
CA PHE A 57 4.22 1.59 6.04
C PHE A 57 5.49 1.02 5.40
N SER A 58 6.66 1.41 5.91
CA SER A 58 7.94 0.95 5.37
C SER A 58 8.09 -0.57 5.47
N LYS A 59 7.69 -1.15 6.59
CA LYS A 59 7.75 -2.60 6.77
C LYS A 59 6.81 -3.32 5.80
N THR A 60 5.60 -2.80 5.63
CA THR A 60 4.64 -3.38 4.69
C THR A 60 5.16 -3.28 3.26
N PHE A 61 5.71 -2.13 2.90
CA PHE A 61 6.26 -1.93 1.57
C PHE A 61 7.43 -2.89 1.31
N HIS A 62 8.34 -2.99 2.26
CA HIS A 62 9.49 -3.88 2.12
C HIS A 62 9.04 -5.34 1.95
N ARG A 63 8.05 -5.76 2.74
CA ARG A 63 7.55 -7.12 2.65
C ARG A 63 6.96 -7.42 1.27
N GLN A 64 6.27 -6.46 0.67
CA GLN A 64 5.61 -6.68 -0.61
C GLN A 64 6.49 -6.40 -1.82
N LYS A 65 7.41 -5.47 -1.71
CA LYS A 65 8.22 -5.04 -2.85
C LYS A 65 9.68 -5.50 -2.79
N GLY A 66 10.10 -6.07 -1.66
CA GLY A 66 11.47 -6.56 -1.50
C GLY A 66 12.51 -5.49 -1.24
N MET A 67 12.10 -4.24 -1.09
CA MET A 67 13.01 -3.15 -0.79
C MET A 67 12.27 -2.05 -0.04
N SER A 68 13.00 -1.16 0.63
CA SER A 68 12.39 -0.06 1.37
C SER A 68 11.83 1.00 0.40
N PRO A 69 10.88 1.83 0.86
CA PRO A 69 10.39 2.92 0.01
C PRO A 69 11.51 3.84 -0.47
N LYS A 70 12.48 4.11 0.38
CA LYS A 70 13.61 4.96 -0.01
C LYS A 70 14.44 4.32 -1.12
N GLU A 71 14.76 3.03 -0.96
CA GLU A 71 15.50 2.29 -1.98
C GLU A 71 14.73 2.24 -3.30
N TYR A 72 13.42 2.02 -3.22
CA TYR A 72 12.58 1.99 -4.40
C TYR A 72 12.63 3.33 -5.14
N ARG A 73 12.52 4.43 -4.40
CA ARG A 73 12.58 5.77 -5.00
C ARG A 73 13.91 6.00 -5.70
N GLU A 74 15.00 5.69 -5.04
CA GLU A 74 16.33 5.88 -5.61
C GLU A 74 16.54 5.05 -6.87
N LYS A 75 16.05 3.81 -6.86
CA LYS A 75 16.22 2.89 -7.98
C LYS A 75 15.35 3.26 -9.18
N ASN A 76 14.17 3.80 -8.95
CA ASN A 76 13.19 4.07 -10.01
C ASN A 76 13.09 5.55 -10.40
N ARG A 77 13.88 6.40 -9.79
CA ARG A 77 13.90 7.82 -10.09
C ARG A 77 15.00 8.07 -11.11
N SER A 78 14.61 8.68 -12.18
CA SER A 78 15.58 9.08 -13.23
C SER A 78 16.24 10.41 -12.90
#